data_d6aea2383bde4b5946cfd51dda60e5ad
#
_entry.id   d6aea2383bde4b5946cfd51dda60e5ad
#
_cell.length_a   1.000
_cell.length_b   1.000
_cell.length_c   1.000
_cell.angle_alpha   90.00
_cell.angle_beta   90.00
_cell.angle_gamma   90.00
#
_symmetry.space_group_name_H-M   'P 1'
#
loop_
_entity.id
_entity.type
_entity.pdbx_description
1 polymer ?
#
loop_
_entity_poly.entity_id
_entity_poly.type
_entity_poly.pdbx_seq_one_letter_code
_entity_poly.pdbx_strand_id
1 'polypeptide(L)'
;MIDEAPRHIDENLDPEYFQLPLEMFAEAARNPKIAAAMRATDVAAMAEFRPIIKRERERRGLSVDDALLDGRIDTMVSLFHGLPIRALHRPQLDRDSLVEGYRVAMKALLLT
;
A
#
# COMPACT_ATOMS: atom_id res chain seq x y z
N MET A 1 5.56 9.13 5.82
CA MET A 1 4.51 8.29 5.25
C MET A 1 4.26 8.63 3.78
N ILE A 2 3.68 9.78 3.48
CA ILE A 2 3.54 10.24 2.07
C ILE A 2 4.92 10.46 1.43
N ASP A 3 5.90 10.90 2.22
CA ASP A 3 7.27 11.14 1.77
C ASP A 3 8.00 9.86 1.35
N GLU A 4 7.51 8.69 1.76
CA GLU A 4 8.07 7.39 1.36
C GLU A 4 7.46 6.84 0.07
N ALA A 5 6.43 7.49 -0.47
CA ALA A 5 5.77 7.05 -1.70
C ALA A 5 6.75 6.85 -2.88
N PRO A 6 7.73 7.74 -3.12
CA PRO A 6 8.69 7.53 -4.21
C PRO A 6 9.46 6.22 -4.07
N ARG A 7 9.90 5.87 -2.87
CA ARG A 7 10.63 4.62 -2.61
C ARG A 7 9.75 3.40 -2.89
N HIS A 8 8.52 3.41 -2.38
CA HIS A 8 7.58 2.31 -2.61
C HIS A 8 7.23 2.13 -4.08
N ILE A 9 7.10 3.24 -4.82
CA ILE A 9 6.85 3.18 -6.25
C ILE A 9 8.06 2.57 -6.98
N ASP A 10 9.27 3.02 -6.67
CA ASP A 10 10.49 2.49 -7.30
C ASP A 10 10.63 0.98 -7.06
N GLU A 11 10.40 0.52 -5.82
CA GLU A 11 10.43 -0.89 -5.47
C GLU A 11 9.39 -1.70 -6.26
N ASN A 12 8.18 -1.19 -6.38
CA ASN A 12 7.10 -1.88 -7.08
C ASN A 12 7.16 -1.77 -8.60
N LEU A 13 8.05 -0.97 -9.15
CA LEU A 13 8.36 -0.91 -10.58
C LEU A 13 9.58 -1.77 -10.94
N ASP A 14 10.36 -2.21 -9.97
CA ASP A 14 11.56 -3.00 -10.18
C ASP A 14 11.23 -4.49 -10.19
N PRO A 15 11.36 -5.19 -11.34
CA PRO A 15 11.08 -6.62 -11.43
C PRO A 15 11.89 -7.48 -10.45
N GLU A 16 13.12 -7.09 -10.14
CA GLU A 16 13.95 -7.81 -9.16
C GLU A 16 13.35 -7.74 -7.75
N TYR A 17 12.66 -6.65 -7.43
CA TYR A 17 12.00 -6.47 -6.15
C TYR A 17 10.62 -7.15 -6.11
N PHE A 18 9.76 -6.92 -7.12
CA PHE A 18 8.35 -7.33 -7.04
C PHE A 18 8.08 -8.77 -7.48
N GLN A 19 9.04 -9.45 -8.13
CA GLN A 19 8.84 -10.79 -8.65
C GLN A 19 8.45 -11.78 -7.55
N LEU A 20 9.21 -11.82 -6.46
CA LEU A 20 8.92 -12.73 -5.34
C LEU A 20 7.60 -12.42 -4.65
N PRO A 21 7.26 -11.17 -4.31
CA PRO A 21 5.93 -10.84 -3.79
C PRO A 21 4.78 -11.30 -4.68
N LEU A 22 4.87 -11.15 -5.99
CA LEU A 22 3.83 -11.64 -6.91
C LEU A 22 3.69 -13.17 -6.87
N GLU A 23 4.80 -13.89 -6.82
CA GLU A 23 4.79 -15.35 -6.68
C GLU A 23 4.18 -15.77 -5.34
N MET A 24 4.48 -15.06 -4.27
CA MET A 24 3.92 -15.33 -2.95
C MET A 24 2.40 -15.07 -2.91
N PHE A 25 1.92 -14.01 -3.54
CA PHE A 25 0.48 -13.74 -3.66
C PHE A 25 -0.23 -14.87 -4.41
N ALA A 26 0.33 -15.32 -5.52
CA ALA A 26 -0.21 -16.44 -6.28
C ALA A 26 -0.24 -17.73 -5.45
N GLU A 27 0.81 -18.02 -4.71
CA GLU A 27 0.88 -19.18 -3.84
C GLU A 27 -0.11 -19.09 -2.69
N ALA A 28 -0.26 -17.91 -2.05
CA ALA A 28 -1.20 -17.69 -0.97
C ALA A 28 -2.65 -17.96 -1.38
N ALA A 29 -2.99 -17.71 -2.64
CA ALA A 29 -4.33 -17.96 -3.18
C ALA A 29 -4.74 -19.45 -3.09
N ARG A 30 -3.77 -20.36 -3.04
CA ARG A 30 -4.01 -21.82 -3.01
C ARG A 30 -3.35 -22.53 -1.83
N ASN A 31 -2.52 -21.86 -1.05
CA ASN A 31 -1.82 -22.45 0.10
C ASN A 31 -2.23 -21.74 1.39
N PRO A 32 -3.07 -22.35 2.25
CA PRO A 32 -3.55 -21.73 3.47
C PRO A 32 -2.43 -21.34 4.46
N LYS A 33 -1.31 -22.06 4.47
CA LYS A 33 -0.17 -21.73 5.37
C LYS A 33 0.51 -20.45 4.94
N ILE A 34 0.70 -20.25 3.64
CA ILE A 34 1.29 -19.02 3.11
C ILE A 34 0.32 -17.86 3.32
N ALA A 35 -0.97 -18.05 3.06
CA ALA A 35 -1.99 -17.04 3.33
C ALA A 35 -2.02 -16.62 4.80
N ALA A 36 -1.92 -17.58 5.73
CA ALA A 36 -1.88 -17.28 7.16
C ALA A 36 -0.65 -16.47 7.56
N ALA A 37 0.53 -16.81 7.02
CA ALA A 37 1.76 -16.07 7.27
C ALA A 37 1.68 -14.63 6.74
N MET A 38 1.10 -14.44 5.54
CA MET A 38 0.89 -13.12 4.97
C MET A 38 -0.07 -12.27 5.80
N ARG A 39 -1.17 -12.86 6.27
CA ARG A 39 -2.11 -12.17 7.17
C ARG A 39 -1.46 -11.74 8.47
N ALA A 40 -0.63 -12.59 9.06
CA ALA A 40 0.09 -12.26 10.30
C ALA A 40 1.05 -11.09 10.10
N THR A 41 1.77 -11.05 8.98
CA THR A 41 2.65 -9.95 8.62
C THR A 41 1.86 -8.65 8.41
N ASP A 42 0.72 -8.72 7.74
CA ASP A 42 -0.14 -7.56 7.52
C ASP A 42 -0.68 -6.99 8.84
N VAL A 43 -1.16 -7.85 9.73
CA VAL A 43 -1.65 -7.43 11.06
C VAL A 43 -0.57 -6.70 11.83
N ALA A 44 0.67 -7.23 11.82
CA ALA A 44 1.81 -6.59 12.49
C ALA A 44 2.15 -5.22 11.88
N ALA A 45 2.15 -5.13 10.55
CA ALA A 45 2.41 -3.86 9.84
C ALA A 45 1.33 -2.81 10.16
N MET A 46 0.07 -3.22 10.17
CA MET A 46 -1.04 -2.31 10.47
C MET A 46 -1.02 -1.84 11.92
N ALA A 47 -0.58 -2.69 12.86
CA ALA A 47 -0.43 -2.30 14.27
C ALA A 47 0.60 -1.18 14.46
N GLU A 48 1.62 -1.12 13.61
CA GLU A 48 2.61 -0.03 13.62
C GLU A 48 2.13 1.21 12.88
N PHE A 49 1.46 1.02 11.77
CA PHE A 49 1.09 2.09 10.83
C PHE A 49 -0.14 2.89 11.29
N ARG A 50 -1.17 2.21 11.78
CA ARG A 50 -2.44 2.84 12.17
C ARG A 50 -2.30 3.94 13.21
N PRO A 51 -1.51 3.78 14.30
CA PRO A 51 -1.33 4.86 15.28
C PRO A 51 -0.73 6.14 14.68
N ILE A 52 0.15 6.00 13.68
CA ILE A 52 0.77 7.13 13.01
C ILE A 52 -0.28 7.92 12.23
N ILE A 53 -1.14 7.22 11.49
CA ILE A 53 -2.23 7.84 10.73
C ILE A 53 -3.22 8.52 11.69
N LYS A 54 -3.63 7.83 12.75
CA LYS A 54 -4.57 8.40 13.74
C LYS A 54 -4.05 9.68 14.34
N ARG A 55 -2.78 9.71 14.75
CA ARG A 55 -2.15 10.90 15.32
C ARG A 55 -2.16 12.09 14.36
N GLU A 56 -1.82 11.84 13.10
CA GLU A 56 -1.82 12.89 12.08
C GLU A 56 -3.23 13.40 11.80
N ARG A 57 -4.21 12.52 11.76
CA ARG A 57 -5.61 12.90 11.57
C ARG A 57 -6.16 13.69 12.76
N GLU A 58 -5.84 13.29 13.99
CA GLU A 58 -6.21 14.03 15.21
C GLU A 58 -5.65 15.45 15.19
N ARG A 59 -4.38 15.62 14.80
CA ARG A 59 -3.77 16.95 14.65
C ARG A 59 -4.52 17.84 13.67
N ARG A 60 -5.15 17.26 12.66
CA ARG A 60 -5.90 17.97 11.61
C ARG A 60 -7.38 18.11 11.93
N GLY A 61 -7.84 17.61 13.06
CA GLY A 61 -9.25 17.62 13.43
C GLY A 61 -10.13 16.71 12.58
N LEU A 62 -9.53 15.66 12.00
CA LEU A 62 -10.23 14.70 11.15
C LEU A 62 -10.70 13.48 11.95
N SER A 63 -11.74 12.80 11.46
CA SER A 63 -12.26 11.58 12.09
C SER A 63 -11.18 10.52 12.24
N VAL A 64 -11.18 9.83 13.38
CA VAL A 64 -10.35 8.66 13.66
C VAL A 64 -11.19 7.39 13.83
N ASP A 65 -12.39 7.39 13.28
CA ASP A 65 -13.27 6.22 13.27
C ASP A 65 -12.57 5.01 12.62
N ASP A 66 -12.54 3.89 13.34
CA ASP A 66 -11.77 2.72 12.92
C ASP A 66 -12.27 2.13 11.59
N ALA A 67 -13.58 2.06 11.40
CA ALA A 67 -14.14 1.52 10.15
C ALA A 67 -13.78 2.38 8.93
N LEU A 68 -13.85 3.70 9.08
CA LEU A 68 -13.43 4.64 8.04
C LEU A 68 -11.94 4.47 7.70
N LEU A 69 -11.09 4.40 8.72
CA LEU A 69 -9.64 4.27 8.54
C LEU A 69 -9.28 2.93 7.91
N ASP A 70 -9.90 1.85 8.33
CA ASP A 70 -9.65 0.53 7.76
C ASP A 70 -9.92 0.52 6.26
N GLY A 71 -11.06 1.04 5.83
CA GLY A 71 -11.38 1.10 4.41
C GLY A 71 -10.39 1.95 3.61
N ARG A 72 -9.97 3.09 4.15
CA ARG A 72 -9.02 3.98 3.47
C ARG A 72 -7.62 3.39 3.40
N ILE A 73 -7.16 2.74 4.47
CA ILE A 73 -5.87 2.06 4.49
C ILE A 73 -5.89 0.89 3.51
N ASP A 74 -6.93 0.07 3.51
CA ASP A 74 -7.05 -1.06 2.59
C ASP A 74 -7.05 -0.59 1.13
N THR A 75 -7.71 0.52 0.85
CA THR A 75 -7.70 1.14 -0.49
C THR A 75 -6.29 1.55 -0.89
N MET A 76 -5.57 2.23 0.01
CA MET A 76 -4.19 2.66 -0.25
C MET A 76 -3.26 1.47 -0.49
N VAL A 77 -3.34 0.45 0.35
CA VAL A 77 -2.52 -0.76 0.20
C VAL A 77 -2.82 -1.46 -1.12
N SER A 78 -4.10 -1.51 -1.51
CA SER A 78 -4.52 -2.09 -2.79
C SER A 78 -3.91 -1.37 -4.00
N LEU A 79 -3.78 -0.04 -3.93
CA LEU A 79 -3.12 0.75 -4.98
C LEU A 79 -1.66 0.32 -5.16
N PHE A 80 -0.94 0.12 -4.07
CA PHE A 80 0.46 -0.34 -4.14
C PHE A 80 0.58 -1.79 -4.60
N HIS A 81 -0.31 -2.68 -4.14
CA HIS A 81 -0.33 -4.06 -4.58
C HIS A 81 -0.61 -4.20 -6.08
N GLY A 82 -1.40 -3.30 -6.64
CA GLY A 82 -1.73 -3.32 -8.07
C GLY A 82 -0.63 -2.78 -8.98
N LEU A 83 0.32 -2.02 -8.45
CA LEU A 83 1.35 -1.37 -9.26
C LEU A 83 2.26 -2.34 -10.01
N PRO A 84 2.78 -3.42 -9.41
CA PRO A 84 3.57 -4.42 -10.15
C PRO A 84 2.80 -5.05 -11.30
N ILE A 85 1.52 -5.32 -11.10
CA ILE A 85 0.67 -5.89 -12.16
C ILE A 85 0.50 -4.88 -13.29
N ARG A 86 0.29 -3.61 -12.96
CA ARG A 86 0.20 -2.55 -13.96
C ARG A 86 1.51 -2.39 -14.73
N ALA A 87 2.64 -2.50 -14.06
CA ALA A 87 3.97 -2.44 -14.67
C ALA A 87 4.22 -3.57 -15.67
N LEU A 88 3.68 -4.78 -15.40
CA LEU A 88 3.74 -5.89 -16.33
C LEU A 88 2.96 -5.62 -17.62
N HIS A 89 1.81 -4.96 -17.51
CA HIS A 89 0.99 -4.61 -18.68
C HIS A 89 1.55 -3.40 -19.44
N ARG A 90 2.23 -2.51 -18.75
CA ARG A 90 2.72 -1.27 -19.32
C ARG A 90 4.11 -0.94 -18.77
N PRO A 91 5.19 -1.53 -19.33
CA PRO A 91 6.54 -1.37 -18.79
C PRO A 91 7.11 0.05 -18.88
N GLN A 92 6.50 0.91 -19.72
CA GLN A 92 6.94 2.29 -19.94
C GLN A 92 6.20 3.33 -19.06
N LEU A 93 5.76 2.92 -17.87
CA LEU A 93 5.14 3.85 -16.93
C LEU A 93 6.08 5.01 -16.60
N ASP A 94 5.55 6.22 -16.58
CA ASP A 94 6.31 7.40 -16.16
C ASP A 94 6.34 7.48 -14.63
N ARG A 95 7.52 7.30 -14.07
CA ARG A 95 7.73 7.28 -12.62
C ARG A 95 7.27 8.56 -11.94
N ASP A 96 7.62 9.73 -12.48
CA ASP A 96 7.30 10.99 -11.83
C ASP A 96 5.81 11.29 -11.84
N SER A 97 5.12 10.95 -12.91
CA SER A 97 3.66 11.05 -12.97
C SER A 97 2.98 10.10 -11.98
N LEU A 98 3.52 8.89 -11.80
CA LEU A 98 3.01 7.94 -10.81
C LEU A 98 3.21 8.46 -9.38
N VAL A 99 4.39 9.00 -9.07
CA VAL A 99 4.67 9.59 -7.75
C VAL A 99 3.63 10.66 -7.42
N GLU A 100 3.35 11.56 -8.37
CA GLU A 100 2.34 12.61 -8.17
C GLU A 100 0.95 12.03 -7.99
N GLY A 101 0.56 11.06 -8.81
CA GLY A 101 -0.73 10.39 -8.69
C GLY A 101 -0.93 9.71 -7.35
N TYR A 102 0.07 8.98 -6.87
CA TYR A 102 0.03 8.33 -5.54
C TYR A 102 -0.01 9.36 -4.41
N ARG A 103 0.73 10.48 -4.52
CA ARG A 103 0.63 11.55 -3.52
C ARG A 103 -0.76 12.12 -3.42
N VAL A 104 -1.41 12.40 -4.54
CA VAL A 104 -2.81 12.87 -4.57
C VAL A 104 -3.73 11.86 -3.91
N ALA A 105 -3.60 10.58 -4.29
CA ALA A 105 -4.44 9.52 -3.73
C ALA A 105 -4.22 9.34 -2.23
N MET A 106 -2.97 9.30 -1.78
CA MET A 106 -2.65 9.13 -0.36
C MET A 106 -3.15 10.29 0.48
N LYS A 107 -3.00 11.53 0.01
CA LYS A 107 -3.54 12.71 0.70
C LYS A 107 -5.06 12.64 0.81
N ALA A 108 -5.73 12.29 -0.27
CA ALA A 108 -7.19 12.17 -0.29
C ALA A 108 -7.68 11.08 0.67
N LEU A 109 -7.02 9.94 0.70
CA LEU A 109 -7.40 8.80 1.54
C LEU A 109 -7.08 9.03 3.03
N LEU A 110 -5.90 9.55 3.34
CA LEU A 110 -5.39 9.59 4.70
C LEU A 110 -5.61 10.94 5.41
N LEU A 111 -5.71 12.04 4.65
CA LEU A 111 -5.70 13.39 5.22
C LEU A 111 -6.97 14.21 4.92
N THR A 112 -8.02 13.51 4.58
CA THR A 112 -9.32 14.17 4.39
C THR A 112 -10.44 13.49 5.17
#